data_9dcf4205bb1b911f90d2ec6a0418e172
#
_entry.id   9dcf4205bb1b911f90d2ec6a0418e172
#
_cell.length_a   1.000
_cell.length_b   1.000
_cell.length_c   1.000
_cell.angle_alpha   90.00
_cell.angle_beta   90.00
_cell.angle_gamma   90.00
#
_symmetry.space_group_name_H-M   'P 1'
#
loop_
_entity.id
_entity.type
_entity.pdbx_description
1 polymer ?
#
loop_
_entity_poly.entity_id
_entity_poly.type
_entity_poly.pdbx_seq_one_letter_code
_entity_poly.pdbx_strand_id
1 'polypeptide(L)'
;WRYNHPDATQTVYLQGGIHGIELTGIPVVHEFIKEIEEHQLAYNFICVPLSNPMGLDSQIMGVQTGYNNIHTNQQNCWNWNRISNLKDEPSQEGHWIKTLLDLAKPADIVLDLHTAGVEAVPHIYSHVTEVKHTEGLGIPHVLAWSNRSYSFADTHHQLGKIALTFELSSSRVVRSEWMEESLI
;
A
#
# COMPACT_ATOMS: atom_id res chain seq x y z
N TRP A 1 -6.22 -0.35 -12.40
CA TRP A 1 -7.60 0.10 -12.61
C TRP A 1 -7.73 1.59 -12.30
N ARG A 2 -8.62 2.27 -13.04
CA ARG A 2 -8.88 3.71 -12.85
C ARG A 2 -10.38 3.98 -12.95
N TYR A 3 -10.84 4.92 -12.12
CA TYR A 3 -12.19 5.47 -12.14
C TYR A 3 -12.12 6.99 -12.12
N ASN A 4 -12.90 7.64 -12.95
CA ASN A 4 -13.01 9.10 -13.01
C ASN A 4 -14.46 9.49 -12.82
N HIS A 5 -14.74 10.16 -11.70
CA HIS A 5 -16.07 10.72 -11.44
C HIS A 5 -16.15 12.16 -12.01
N PRO A 6 -17.23 12.54 -12.69
CA PRO A 6 -17.34 13.86 -13.36
C PRO A 6 -17.25 15.04 -12.38
N ASP A 7 -17.69 14.87 -11.14
CA ASP A 7 -17.69 15.93 -10.13
C ASP A 7 -16.52 15.79 -9.13
N ALA A 8 -15.59 14.87 -9.37
CA ALA A 8 -14.47 14.67 -8.47
C ALA A 8 -13.51 15.87 -8.48
N THR A 9 -13.15 16.33 -7.31
CA THR A 9 -12.13 17.36 -7.07
C THR A 9 -10.84 16.81 -6.52
N GLN A 10 -10.84 15.55 -6.09
CA GLN A 10 -9.69 14.86 -5.51
C GLN A 10 -9.49 13.49 -6.14
N THR A 11 -8.24 13.06 -6.14
CA THR A 11 -7.83 11.74 -6.62
C THR A 11 -7.26 10.93 -5.46
N VAL A 12 -7.74 9.71 -5.30
CA VAL A 12 -7.25 8.71 -4.34
C VAL A 12 -6.43 7.66 -5.08
N TYR A 13 -5.23 7.41 -4.62
CA TYR A 13 -4.43 6.25 -5.01
C TYR A 13 -4.51 5.22 -3.89
N LEU A 14 -4.84 3.99 -4.25
CA LEU A 14 -4.96 2.86 -3.34
C LEU A 14 -4.14 1.69 -3.87
N GLN A 15 -3.27 1.13 -3.06
CA GLN A 15 -2.51 -0.06 -3.42
C GLN A 15 -2.46 -1.10 -2.31
N GLY A 16 -2.19 -2.36 -2.71
CA GLY A 16 -1.86 -3.47 -1.84
C GLY A 16 -0.72 -4.32 -2.38
N GLY A 17 -0.17 -5.20 -1.57
CA GLY A 17 0.81 -6.20 -1.99
C GLY A 17 2.17 -5.64 -2.41
N ILE A 18 2.62 -4.52 -1.84
CA ILE A 18 3.99 -4.03 -2.05
C ILE A 18 5.02 -4.99 -1.41
N HIS A 19 4.66 -5.62 -0.30
CA HIS A 19 5.34 -6.80 0.20
C HIS A 19 4.57 -8.05 -0.26
N GLY A 20 5.20 -8.91 -1.04
CA GLY A 20 4.53 -10.04 -1.69
C GLY A 20 3.99 -11.12 -0.74
N ILE A 21 4.41 -11.13 0.53
CA ILE A 21 3.87 -12.02 1.57
C ILE A 21 2.64 -11.46 2.27
N GLU A 22 2.29 -10.22 2.03
CA GLU A 22 1.19 -9.51 2.67
C GLU A 22 -0.05 -9.56 1.78
N LEU A 23 -0.75 -10.68 1.82
CA LEU A 23 -1.76 -11.03 0.83
C LEU A 23 -3.11 -10.33 1.02
N THR A 24 -3.46 -9.95 2.27
CA THR A 24 -4.80 -9.43 2.60
C THR A 24 -5.13 -8.13 1.87
N GLY A 25 -4.17 -7.25 1.68
CA GLY A 25 -4.38 -5.99 0.95
C GLY A 25 -4.85 -6.18 -0.50
N ILE A 26 -4.45 -7.28 -1.15
CA ILE A 26 -4.79 -7.55 -2.56
C ILE A 26 -6.31 -7.70 -2.77
N PRO A 27 -7.00 -8.66 -2.11
CA PRO A 27 -8.44 -8.80 -2.24
C PRO A 27 -9.22 -7.60 -1.68
N VAL A 28 -8.72 -6.93 -0.63
CA VAL A 28 -9.36 -5.71 -0.10
C VAL A 28 -9.42 -4.62 -1.18
N VAL A 29 -8.33 -4.39 -1.93
CA VAL A 29 -8.37 -3.44 -3.06
C VAL A 29 -9.36 -3.86 -4.14
N HIS A 30 -9.50 -5.16 -4.42
CA HIS A 30 -10.49 -5.65 -5.38
C HIS A 30 -11.93 -5.44 -4.91
N GLU A 31 -12.23 -5.68 -3.64
CA GLU A 31 -13.57 -5.42 -3.10
C GLU A 31 -13.85 -3.90 -3.10
N PHE A 32 -12.85 -3.08 -2.74
CA PHE A 32 -13.00 -1.62 -2.77
C PHE A 32 -13.29 -1.09 -4.19
N ILE A 33 -12.72 -1.72 -5.23
CA ILE A 33 -13.05 -1.38 -6.63
C ILE A 33 -14.54 -1.63 -6.91
N LYS A 34 -15.11 -2.73 -6.42
CA LYS A 34 -16.55 -3.02 -6.58
C LYS A 34 -17.41 -1.98 -5.86
N GLU A 35 -17.04 -1.62 -4.64
CA GLU A 35 -17.73 -0.57 -3.86
C GLU A 35 -17.72 0.79 -4.60
N ILE A 36 -16.59 1.15 -5.21
CA ILE A 36 -16.49 2.40 -6.00
C ILE A 36 -17.46 2.35 -7.19
N GLU A 37 -17.51 1.22 -7.90
CA GLU A 37 -18.37 1.04 -9.08
C GLU A 37 -19.85 1.04 -8.69
N GLU A 38 -20.20 0.40 -7.59
CA GLU A 38 -21.59 0.28 -7.13
C GLU A 38 -22.12 1.61 -6.55
N HIS A 39 -21.33 2.30 -5.76
CA HIS A 39 -21.74 3.50 -5.04
C HIS A 39 -21.36 4.82 -5.72
N GLN A 40 -20.62 4.77 -6.83
CA GLN A 40 -20.20 5.94 -7.62
C GLN A 40 -19.61 7.05 -6.74
N LEU A 41 -18.61 6.70 -5.93
CA LEU A 41 -17.99 7.64 -5.00
C LEU A 41 -17.42 8.85 -5.73
N ALA A 42 -17.69 10.05 -5.21
CA ALA A 42 -17.35 11.34 -5.85
C ALA A 42 -15.85 11.70 -5.78
N TYR A 43 -14.98 10.71 -6.03
CA TYR A 43 -13.53 10.85 -6.15
C TYR A 43 -13.05 10.22 -7.46
N ASN A 44 -11.90 10.65 -7.93
CA ASN A 44 -11.14 9.87 -8.90
C ASN A 44 -10.33 8.81 -8.16
N PHE A 45 -10.23 7.61 -8.71
CA PHE A 45 -9.47 6.52 -8.11
C PHE A 45 -8.44 5.93 -9.06
N ILE A 46 -7.29 5.60 -8.51
CA ILE A 46 -6.24 4.80 -9.14
C ILE A 46 -5.95 3.65 -8.19
N CYS A 47 -6.38 2.45 -8.55
CA CYS A 47 -6.22 1.25 -7.71
C CYS A 47 -5.20 0.30 -8.30
N VAL A 48 -4.24 -0.15 -7.48
CA VAL A 48 -3.20 -1.12 -7.81
C VAL A 48 -3.29 -2.29 -6.82
N PRO A 49 -4.09 -3.32 -7.11
CA PRO A 49 -4.31 -4.43 -6.18
C PRO A 49 -3.02 -5.20 -5.84
N LEU A 50 -2.10 -5.32 -6.79
CA LEU A 50 -0.83 -6.03 -6.62
C LEU A 50 0.33 -5.15 -7.07
N SER A 51 0.94 -4.45 -6.15
CA SER A 51 2.03 -3.51 -6.42
C SER A 51 3.36 -4.19 -6.69
N ASN A 52 3.58 -5.40 -6.14
CA ASN A 52 4.82 -6.17 -6.30
C ASN A 52 4.55 -7.60 -6.75
N PRO A 53 4.21 -7.82 -8.04
CA PRO A 53 3.98 -9.16 -8.56
C PRO A 53 5.23 -10.04 -8.50
N MET A 54 6.42 -9.46 -8.62
CA MET A 54 7.69 -10.19 -8.52
C MET A 54 7.92 -10.72 -7.10
N GLY A 55 7.61 -9.93 -6.08
CA GLY A 55 7.71 -10.36 -4.68
C GLY A 55 6.72 -11.45 -4.32
N LEU A 56 5.52 -11.43 -4.91
CA LEU A 56 4.51 -12.48 -4.73
C LEU A 56 4.97 -13.82 -5.34
N ASP A 57 5.58 -13.78 -6.53
CA ASP A 57 6.02 -14.98 -7.23
C ASP A 57 7.38 -15.51 -6.73
N SER A 58 8.12 -14.71 -5.96
CA SER A 58 9.45 -15.08 -5.48
C SER A 58 9.38 -16.11 -4.35
N GLN A 59 10.01 -17.27 -4.56
CA GLN A 59 10.10 -18.33 -3.56
C GLN A 59 11.56 -18.80 -3.40
N ILE A 60 11.97 -19.04 -2.16
CA ILE A 60 13.21 -19.76 -1.85
C ILE A 60 12.86 -20.99 -1.04
N MET A 61 13.31 -22.18 -1.49
CA MET A 61 13.05 -23.46 -0.83
C MET A 61 11.57 -23.69 -0.53
N GLY A 62 10.66 -23.25 -1.41
CA GLY A 62 9.21 -23.36 -1.21
C GLY A 62 8.62 -22.37 -0.22
N VAL A 63 9.41 -21.43 0.28
CA VAL A 63 8.93 -20.34 1.14
C VAL A 63 8.90 -19.06 0.35
N GLN A 64 7.75 -18.40 0.35
CA GLN A 64 7.59 -17.07 -0.23
C GLN A 64 8.53 -16.08 0.47
N THR A 65 9.35 -15.39 -0.31
CA THR A 65 10.35 -14.45 0.22
C THR A 65 9.91 -12.99 0.13
N GLY A 66 8.71 -12.79 -0.26
CA GLY A 66 7.99 -11.60 -0.65
C GLY A 66 8.22 -10.26 0.04
N TYR A 67 9.03 -10.22 1.08
CA TYR A 67 9.44 -8.96 1.70
C TYR A 67 10.40 -8.21 0.79
N ASN A 68 11.29 -8.96 0.18
CA ASN A 68 12.38 -8.44 -0.60
C ASN A 68 12.48 -9.24 -1.89
N ASN A 69 12.69 -8.56 -2.98
CA ASN A 69 13.05 -9.26 -4.19
C ASN A 69 14.48 -9.80 -4.02
N ILE A 70 14.64 -11.11 -4.07
CA ILE A 70 15.97 -11.69 -4.01
C ILE A 70 16.56 -11.62 -5.40
N HIS A 71 17.09 -10.51 -5.75
CA HIS A 71 18.03 -10.43 -6.83
C HIS A 71 19.46 -10.41 -6.30
N THR A 72 20.09 -11.55 -6.53
CA THR A 72 21.47 -11.72 -6.90
C THR A 72 22.53 -11.36 -5.86
N ASN A 73 23.41 -12.32 -5.71
CA ASN A 73 24.84 -12.22 -5.40
C ASN A 73 25.27 -11.39 -4.19
N GLN A 74 24.42 -10.62 -3.61
CA GLN A 74 24.81 -9.73 -2.53
C GLN A 74 23.72 -9.62 -1.49
N GLN A 75 24.08 -9.74 -0.31
CA GLN A 75 23.58 -9.44 1.01
C GLN A 75 22.51 -8.32 1.18
N ASN A 76 21.95 -7.76 0.13
CA ASN A 76 20.99 -6.68 0.17
C ASN A 76 19.66 -7.14 -0.37
N CYS A 77 18.89 -7.77 0.48
CA CYS A 77 17.46 -7.90 0.26
C CYS A 77 16.84 -6.52 0.31
N TRP A 78 16.35 -6.01 -0.80
CA TRP A 78 15.75 -4.69 -0.84
C TRP A 78 14.32 -4.74 -0.36
N ASN A 79 14.02 -3.99 0.68
CA ASN A 79 12.64 -3.78 1.08
C ASN A 79 11.98 -2.82 0.08
N TRP A 80 11.01 -3.32 -0.66
CA TRP A 80 10.28 -2.55 -1.67
C TRP A 80 9.55 -1.35 -1.09
N ASN A 81 9.22 -1.38 0.18
CA ASN A 81 8.67 -0.22 0.89
C ASN A 81 9.76 0.72 1.43
N ARG A 82 10.92 0.80 0.76
CA ARG A 82 11.96 1.82 0.92
C ARG A 82 12.28 2.44 -0.45
N ILE A 83 11.24 2.80 -1.11
CA ILE A 83 11.13 3.12 -2.53
C ILE A 83 11.99 4.30 -2.95
N SER A 84 12.07 5.35 -2.13
CA SER A 84 12.83 6.55 -2.50
C SER A 84 14.32 6.29 -2.70
N ASN A 85 14.83 5.19 -2.14
CA ASN A 85 16.22 4.77 -2.33
C ASN A 85 16.41 3.92 -3.59
N LEU A 86 15.35 3.36 -4.16
CA LEU A 86 15.42 2.36 -5.24
C LEU A 86 14.99 2.91 -6.59
N LYS A 87 14.25 4.01 -6.65
CA LYS A 87 13.67 4.56 -7.89
C LYS A 87 14.67 4.95 -8.97
N ASP A 88 15.92 5.20 -8.58
CA ASP A 88 17.00 5.61 -9.49
C ASP A 88 17.95 4.44 -9.82
N GLU A 89 17.67 3.23 -9.29
CA GLU A 89 18.45 2.04 -9.61
C GLU A 89 18.20 1.60 -11.07
N PRO A 90 19.27 1.33 -11.84
CA PRO A 90 19.17 0.88 -13.23
C PRO A 90 18.81 -0.62 -13.30
N SER A 91 17.73 -1.01 -12.63
CA SER A 91 17.23 -2.37 -12.51
C SER A 91 15.76 -2.45 -12.91
N GLN A 92 15.27 -3.65 -13.14
CA GLN A 92 13.84 -3.87 -13.39
C GLN A 92 12.99 -3.42 -12.20
N GLU A 93 13.47 -3.65 -10.99
CA GLU A 93 12.86 -3.26 -9.75
C GLU A 93 12.78 -1.74 -9.60
N GLY A 94 13.89 -1.05 -9.83
CA GLY A 94 13.92 0.41 -9.81
C GLY A 94 12.99 1.02 -10.84
N HIS A 95 12.93 0.46 -12.04
CA HIS A 95 11.99 0.89 -13.07
C HIS A 95 10.53 0.67 -12.65
N TRP A 96 10.23 -0.48 -12.05
CA TRP A 96 8.89 -0.80 -11.55
C TRP A 96 8.45 0.13 -10.42
N ILE A 97 9.33 0.36 -9.44
CA ILE A 97 9.09 1.30 -8.33
C ILE A 97 8.82 2.70 -8.86
N LYS A 98 9.63 3.15 -9.81
CA LYS A 98 9.39 4.44 -10.46
C LYS A 98 8.01 4.49 -11.11
N THR A 99 7.57 3.41 -11.74
CA THR A 99 6.24 3.31 -12.35
C THR A 99 5.14 3.46 -11.29
N LEU A 100 5.25 2.82 -10.13
CA LEU A 100 4.29 2.98 -9.03
C LEU A 100 4.24 4.44 -8.52
N LEU A 101 5.40 5.06 -8.35
CA LEU A 101 5.47 6.47 -7.96
C LEU A 101 4.82 7.39 -8.99
N ASP A 102 5.07 7.15 -10.27
CA ASP A 102 4.48 7.94 -11.37
C ASP A 102 2.94 7.73 -11.45
N LEU A 103 2.44 6.52 -11.18
CA LEU A 103 1.01 6.23 -11.10
C LEU A 103 0.32 6.99 -9.96
N ALA A 104 0.98 7.09 -8.80
CA ALA A 104 0.43 7.80 -7.63
C ALA A 104 0.64 9.32 -7.71
N LYS A 105 1.40 9.83 -8.67
CA LYS A 105 1.73 11.24 -8.78
C LYS A 105 0.52 12.17 -8.86
N PRO A 106 -0.57 11.88 -9.59
CA PRO A 106 -1.74 12.75 -9.66
C PRO A 106 -2.63 12.70 -8.41
N ALA A 107 -2.41 11.76 -7.48
CA ALA A 107 -3.27 11.60 -6.32
C ALA A 107 -3.04 12.70 -5.27
N ASP A 108 -4.11 13.09 -4.59
CA ASP A 108 -4.12 13.96 -3.41
C ASP A 108 -3.99 13.12 -2.13
N ILE A 109 -4.57 11.92 -2.17
CA ILE A 109 -4.62 10.97 -1.06
C ILE A 109 -3.98 9.66 -1.51
N VAL A 110 -3.09 9.10 -0.70
CA VAL A 110 -2.38 7.84 -0.97
C VAL A 110 -2.62 6.88 0.19
N LEU A 111 -3.19 5.73 -0.13
CA LEU A 111 -3.51 4.66 0.81
C LEU A 111 -2.69 3.42 0.44
N ASP A 112 -1.85 2.96 1.36
CA ASP A 112 -0.95 1.83 1.16
C ASP A 112 -1.34 0.70 2.12
N LEU A 113 -1.91 -0.40 1.57
CA LEU A 113 -2.43 -1.50 2.37
C LEU A 113 -1.36 -2.55 2.62
N HIS A 114 -1.08 -2.78 3.88
CA HIS A 114 -0.13 -3.73 4.42
C HIS A 114 -0.77 -4.71 5.37
N THR A 115 0.02 -5.65 5.85
CA THR A 115 -0.33 -6.50 6.98
C THR A 115 0.88 -6.66 7.88
N ALA A 116 0.67 -6.55 9.18
CA ALA A 116 1.70 -6.80 10.18
C ALA A 116 1.84 -8.30 10.52
N GLY A 117 2.41 -8.66 11.65
CA GLY A 117 2.61 -10.07 12.08
C GLY A 117 1.31 -10.86 12.22
N VAL A 118 1.45 -12.17 12.41
CA VAL A 118 0.32 -13.16 12.39
C VAL A 118 -0.83 -12.83 13.34
N GLU A 119 -0.57 -12.15 14.45
CA GLU A 119 -1.58 -11.79 15.46
C GLU A 119 -1.66 -10.27 15.67
N ALA A 120 -1.24 -9.49 14.67
CA ALA A 120 -1.31 -8.04 14.77
C ALA A 120 -2.77 -7.57 14.73
N VAL A 121 -3.07 -6.60 15.57
CA VAL A 121 -4.34 -5.87 15.49
C VAL A 121 -4.29 -4.83 14.37
N PRO A 122 -5.40 -4.55 13.69
CA PRO A 122 -5.45 -3.51 12.67
C PRO A 122 -5.02 -2.15 13.25
N HIS A 123 -4.17 -1.46 12.50
CA HIS A 123 -3.72 -0.12 12.87
C HIS A 123 -3.31 0.70 11.65
N ILE A 124 -3.20 2.00 11.83
CA ILE A 124 -2.76 2.94 10.78
C ILE A 124 -1.41 3.50 11.18
N TYR A 125 -0.46 3.47 10.26
CA TYR A 125 0.73 4.32 10.34
C TYR A 125 0.45 5.64 9.65
N SER A 126 0.70 6.75 10.36
CA SER A 126 0.50 8.11 9.85
C SER A 126 1.66 9.01 10.26
N HIS A 127 2.01 9.99 9.44
CA HIS A 127 2.85 11.08 9.91
C HIS A 127 2.09 11.90 10.97
N VAL A 128 2.80 12.43 11.96
CA VAL A 128 2.18 13.18 13.08
C VAL A 128 1.29 14.35 12.62
N THR A 129 1.58 14.94 11.47
CA THR A 129 0.78 16.03 10.89
C THR A 129 -0.50 15.56 10.20
N GLU A 130 -0.59 14.25 9.88
CA GLU A 130 -1.70 13.65 9.13
C GLU A 130 -2.66 12.85 10.03
N VAL A 131 -2.36 12.69 11.32
CA VAL A 131 -3.17 11.92 12.28
C VAL A 131 -4.65 12.33 12.27
N LYS A 132 -4.94 13.62 12.07
CA LYS A 132 -6.31 14.11 11.96
C LYS A 132 -7.13 13.45 10.83
N HIS A 133 -6.47 12.93 9.79
CA HIS A 133 -7.10 12.24 8.66
C HIS A 133 -7.41 10.77 8.96
N THR A 134 -7.05 10.26 10.13
CA THR A 134 -7.40 8.90 10.57
C THR A 134 -8.67 8.86 11.42
N GLU A 135 -9.21 10.01 11.80
CA GLU A 135 -10.44 10.10 12.57
C GLU A 135 -11.63 9.60 11.74
N GLY A 136 -12.45 8.75 12.37
CA GLY A 136 -13.63 8.19 11.71
C GLY A 136 -13.40 7.03 10.77
N LEU A 137 -12.15 6.56 10.57
CA LEU A 137 -11.84 5.41 9.70
C LEU A 137 -12.12 4.04 10.36
N GLY A 138 -12.69 4.00 11.57
CA GLY A 138 -13.05 2.73 12.24
C GLY A 138 -11.89 1.92 12.81
N ILE A 139 -10.64 2.29 12.54
CA ILE A 139 -9.45 1.60 13.05
C ILE A 139 -8.98 2.26 14.35
N PRO A 140 -8.98 1.54 15.50
CA PRO A 140 -8.81 2.16 16.81
C PRO A 140 -7.38 2.57 17.14
N HIS A 141 -6.39 2.05 16.41
CA HIS A 141 -4.98 2.26 16.72
C HIS A 141 -4.30 3.05 15.63
N VAL A 142 -3.64 4.15 16.01
CA VAL A 142 -2.81 4.96 15.11
C VAL A 142 -1.39 5.05 15.67
N LEU A 143 -0.42 4.63 14.88
CA LEU A 143 1.00 4.75 15.18
C LEU A 143 1.56 5.94 14.41
N ALA A 144 1.82 7.04 15.13
CA ALA A 144 2.31 8.26 14.52
C ALA A 144 3.85 8.28 14.46
N TRP A 145 4.39 8.68 13.34
CA TRP A 145 5.82 8.85 13.12
C TRP A 145 6.16 10.30 12.73
N SER A 146 7.40 10.72 12.99
CA SER A 146 7.90 12.06 12.66
C SER A 146 9.20 12.03 11.85
N ASN A 147 9.91 10.90 11.88
CA ASN A 147 11.16 10.74 11.16
C ASN A 147 10.92 10.16 9.76
N ARG A 148 11.79 10.49 8.83
CA ARG A 148 11.71 9.95 7.47
C ARG A 148 11.91 8.43 7.45
N SER A 149 10.94 7.70 6.92
CA SER A 149 10.97 6.23 6.81
C SER A 149 11.35 5.73 5.42
N TYR A 150 11.28 6.59 4.40
CA TYR A 150 11.48 6.26 2.99
C TYR A 150 10.49 5.23 2.43
N SER A 151 9.37 4.99 3.12
CA SER A 151 8.28 4.16 2.63
C SER A 151 7.51 4.83 1.48
N PHE A 152 6.59 4.08 0.86
CA PHE A 152 5.72 4.62 -0.18
C PHE A 152 4.88 5.78 0.37
N ALA A 153 4.24 5.58 1.52
CA ALA A 153 3.46 6.62 2.18
C ALA A 153 4.33 7.84 2.57
N ASP A 154 5.50 7.61 3.20
CA ASP A 154 6.42 8.71 3.54
C ASP A 154 6.86 9.50 2.30
N THR A 155 7.18 8.82 1.22
CA THR A 155 7.59 9.48 -0.02
C THR A 155 6.51 10.42 -0.53
N HIS A 156 5.24 10.02 -0.47
CA HIS A 156 4.11 10.84 -0.91
C HIS A 156 3.76 11.94 0.10
N HIS A 157 3.89 11.66 1.41
CA HIS A 157 3.77 12.68 2.45
C HIS A 157 4.78 13.83 2.23
N GLN A 158 6.04 13.52 1.89
CA GLN A 158 7.06 14.53 1.58
C GLN A 158 6.73 15.38 0.35
N LEU A 159 5.81 14.92 -0.50
CA LEU A 159 5.28 15.67 -1.64
C LEU A 159 4.01 16.48 -1.28
N GLY A 160 3.67 16.57 -0.01
CA GLY A 160 2.53 17.34 0.50
C GLY A 160 1.17 16.65 0.35
N LYS A 161 1.14 15.32 0.18
CA LYS A 161 -0.09 14.54 0.06
C LYS A 161 -0.51 13.97 1.40
N ILE A 162 -1.80 13.70 1.56
CA ILE A 162 -2.29 12.84 2.64
C ILE A 162 -1.85 11.42 2.31
N ALA A 163 -1.03 10.81 3.17
CA ALA A 163 -0.49 9.48 2.90
C ALA A 163 -0.56 8.61 4.17
N LEU A 164 -1.32 7.54 4.09
CA LEU A 164 -1.59 6.63 5.20
C LEU A 164 -1.17 5.19 4.82
N THR A 165 -0.59 4.47 5.76
CA THR A 165 -0.34 3.03 5.65
C THR A 165 -1.30 2.31 6.58
N PHE A 166 -2.06 1.36 6.04
CA PHE A 166 -3.00 0.53 6.78
C PHE A 166 -2.38 -0.84 7.01
N GLU A 167 -2.22 -1.22 8.24
CA GLU A 167 -1.82 -2.57 8.65
C GLU A 167 -3.07 -3.38 8.94
N LEU A 168 -3.49 -4.16 7.95
CA LEU A 168 -4.70 -4.98 7.97
C LEU A 168 -4.41 -6.31 8.65
N SER A 169 -4.50 -6.49 9.92
CA SER A 169 -4.41 -7.79 10.59
C SER A 169 -3.27 -8.71 10.07
N SER A 170 -3.51 -10.01 9.86
CA SER A 170 -2.48 -11.02 9.57
C SER A 170 -1.96 -11.02 8.13
N SER A 171 -0.66 -11.29 7.97
CA SER A 171 0.04 -11.29 6.69
C SER A 171 -0.13 -12.55 5.84
N ARG A 172 -0.38 -13.71 6.43
CA ARG A 172 -0.26 -15.01 5.74
C ARG A 172 -1.57 -15.73 5.47
N VAL A 173 -2.65 -15.26 6.05
CA VAL A 173 -3.97 -15.89 5.92
C VAL A 173 -4.98 -14.80 5.61
N VAL A 174 -5.63 -14.91 4.48
CA VAL A 174 -6.79 -14.07 4.16
C VAL A 174 -8.02 -14.75 4.75
N ARG A 175 -8.70 -14.06 5.67
CA ARG A 175 -9.97 -14.51 6.24
C ARG A 175 -11.08 -13.59 5.77
N SER A 176 -12.23 -14.16 5.41
CA SER A 176 -13.37 -13.38 4.92
C SER A 176 -13.83 -12.33 5.93
N GLU A 177 -13.86 -12.69 7.21
CA GLU A 177 -14.22 -11.78 8.29
C GLU A 177 -13.33 -10.53 8.36
N TRP A 178 -12.04 -10.65 8.03
CA TRP A 178 -11.11 -9.50 8.02
C TRP A 178 -11.30 -8.61 6.80
N MET A 179 -11.77 -9.16 5.70
CA MET A 179 -12.11 -8.37 4.52
C MET A 179 -13.34 -7.50 4.80
N GLU A 180 -14.35 -8.05 5.46
CA GLU A 180 -15.55 -7.30 5.86
C GLU A 180 -15.20 -6.18 6.83
N GLU A 181 -14.36 -6.43 7.83
CA GLU A 181 -13.90 -5.44 8.80
C GLU A 181 -13.04 -4.32 8.17
N SER A 182 -12.40 -4.57 7.04
CA SER A 182 -11.51 -3.61 6.36
C SER A 182 -12.26 -2.69 5.39
N LEU A 183 -13.54 -2.94 5.13
CA LEU A 183 -14.38 -2.17 4.20
C LEU A 183 -15.34 -1.20 4.92
N ILE A 184 -15.38 -1.25 6.25
CA ILE A 184 -16.20 -0.36 7.10
C ILE A 184 -15.41 0.92 7.40
#